data_d78353cd035a8b0ff70088d466f42382
#
_entry.id   d78353cd035a8b0ff70088d466f42382
#
_cell.length_a   1.000
_cell.length_b   1.000
_cell.length_c   1.000
_cell.angle_alpha   90.00
_cell.angle_beta   90.00
_cell.angle_gamma   90.00
#
_symmetry.space_group_name_H-M   'P 1'
#
loop_
_entity.id
_entity.type
_entity.pdbx_description
1 polymer ?
#
loop_
_entity_poly.entity_id
_entity_poly.type
_entity_poly.pdbx_seq_one_letter_code
_entity_poly.pdbx_strand_id
1 'polypeptide(L)'
;MLRIAVQSKGRLFEETMMLLEEAGIKLNKGKRTLLLSAKGFPIEVLFLRDDDIPQSVANGVADIGIVGENEYIEKGAEALLIKRLGFSKCRLSLAIPKDEEYKGIEWFNGKTIATSYPEILKDYLRQKQVKAELHVISGSVEIAPGIGLADAIFDIVSSGSTLVSNQLKEVDVVMQSEALLIANSELTDSKKEILDELIFRFEAIQTAEGKKYVLLNAPENKLKEIIEILPGMKSPTVTPLAEEGWVSIQSVIAEKHFWEIIGKLKALGAEGILVIPIEKMIL
;
A
#
# COMPACT_ATOMS: atom_id res chain seq x y z
N MET A 1 -10.04 -14.46 20.20
CA MET A 1 -10.28 -14.08 18.79
C MET A 1 -9.96 -12.62 18.65
N LEU A 2 -9.23 -12.21 17.62
CA LEU A 2 -8.83 -10.84 17.34
C LEU A 2 -9.81 -10.21 16.34
N ARG A 3 -10.33 -9.01 16.59
CA ARG A 3 -11.22 -8.32 15.67
C ARG A 3 -10.46 -7.28 14.86
N ILE A 4 -10.52 -7.38 13.53
CA ILE A 4 -9.93 -6.43 12.61
C ILE A 4 -11.00 -5.61 11.92
N ALA A 5 -10.92 -4.28 12.01
CA ALA A 5 -11.75 -3.37 11.23
C ALA A 5 -11.11 -3.09 9.87
N VAL A 6 -11.91 -3.18 8.81
CA VAL A 6 -11.47 -2.92 7.43
C VAL A 6 -12.53 -2.12 6.67
N GLN A 7 -12.11 -1.41 5.65
CA GLN A 7 -13.02 -0.69 4.77
C GLN A 7 -13.99 -1.67 4.08
N SER A 8 -15.25 -1.27 3.89
CA SER A 8 -16.31 -2.13 3.34
C SER A 8 -16.36 -2.16 1.80
N LYS A 9 -15.70 -1.22 1.10
CA LYS A 9 -15.68 -1.09 -0.36
C LYS A 9 -14.50 -0.22 -0.82
N GLY A 10 -14.18 -0.27 -2.11
CA GLY A 10 -13.13 0.55 -2.71
C GLY A 10 -11.78 -0.15 -2.77
N ARG A 11 -10.76 0.58 -3.25
CA ARG A 11 -9.44 0.01 -3.52
C ARG A 11 -8.76 -0.55 -2.27
N LEU A 12 -8.79 0.18 -1.15
CA LEU A 12 -8.22 -0.29 0.11
C LEU A 12 -8.88 -1.60 0.58
N PHE A 13 -10.22 -1.73 0.41
CA PHE A 13 -10.93 -2.98 0.70
C PHE A 13 -10.43 -4.14 -0.18
N GLU A 14 -10.33 -3.93 -1.50
CA GLU A 14 -9.92 -4.98 -2.43
C GLU A 14 -8.51 -5.47 -2.13
N GLU A 15 -7.55 -4.56 -1.96
CA GLU A 15 -6.16 -4.89 -1.64
C GLU A 15 -6.02 -5.51 -0.24
N THR A 16 -6.82 -5.07 0.75
CA THR A 16 -6.87 -5.69 2.07
C THR A 16 -7.39 -7.13 2.00
N MET A 17 -8.45 -7.38 1.22
CA MET A 17 -8.98 -8.73 1.06
C MET A 17 -7.98 -9.67 0.37
N MET A 18 -7.24 -9.17 -0.62
CA MET A 18 -6.16 -9.93 -1.27
C MET A 18 -5.06 -10.28 -0.26
N LEU A 19 -4.59 -9.32 0.53
CA LEU A 19 -3.56 -9.55 1.55
C LEU A 19 -4.01 -10.60 2.58
N LEU A 20 -5.25 -10.53 3.05
CA LEU A 20 -5.80 -11.51 3.99
C LEU A 20 -5.88 -12.92 3.35
N GLU A 21 -6.32 -13.02 2.09
CA GLU A 21 -6.39 -14.29 1.38
C GLU A 21 -5.00 -14.91 1.16
N GLU A 22 -4.02 -14.12 0.75
CA GLU A 22 -2.62 -14.53 0.60
C GLU A 22 -1.99 -14.94 1.94
N ALA A 23 -2.40 -14.30 3.05
CA ALA A 23 -2.02 -14.70 4.41
C ALA A 23 -2.71 -16.00 4.88
N GLY A 24 -3.52 -16.64 4.02
CA GLY A 24 -4.24 -17.88 4.33
C GLY A 24 -5.51 -17.68 5.16
N ILE A 25 -6.00 -16.45 5.24
CA ILE A 25 -7.18 -16.06 6.02
C ILE A 25 -8.39 -16.04 5.08
N LYS A 26 -9.21 -17.08 5.13
CA LYS A 26 -10.37 -17.24 4.26
C LYS A 26 -11.64 -16.76 4.95
N LEU A 27 -12.32 -15.81 4.32
CA LEU A 27 -13.62 -15.33 4.78
C LEU A 27 -14.75 -16.02 4.03
N ASN A 28 -15.76 -16.50 4.76
CA ASN A 28 -16.96 -16.97 4.12
C ASN A 28 -17.78 -15.76 3.67
N LYS A 29 -17.92 -15.56 2.37
CA LYS A 29 -18.77 -14.52 1.78
C LYS A 29 -20.24 -14.77 2.12
N GLY A 30 -20.68 -14.27 3.28
CA GLY A 30 -22.11 -14.15 3.63
C GLY A 30 -22.69 -12.91 2.96
N LYS A 31 -23.90 -13.02 2.41
CA LYS A 31 -24.58 -11.83 1.87
C LYS A 31 -24.88 -10.84 3.01
N ARG A 32 -24.38 -9.59 2.89
CA ARG A 32 -24.70 -8.43 3.75
C ARG A 32 -24.35 -8.54 5.25
N THR A 33 -23.34 -9.30 5.64
CA THR A 33 -22.90 -9.36 7.03
C THR A 33 -21.74 -8.39 7.24
N LEU A 34 -21.87 -7.50 8.22
CA LEU A 34 -20.82 -6.52 8.56
C LEU A 34 -19.70 -7.12 9.42
N LEU A 35 -19.90 -8.31 9.97
CA LEU A 35 -18.92 -9.02 10.80
C LEU A 35 -18.82 -10.48 10.33
N LEU A 36 -17.62 -10.91 9.93
CA LEU A 36 -17.35 -12.24 9.42
C LEU A 36 -16.20 -12.89 10.18
N SER A 37 -16.40 -14.11 10.67
CA SER A 37 -15.31 -14.90 11.25
C SER A 37 -14.49 -15.57 10.13
N ALA A 38 -13.18 -15.54 10.26
CA ALA A 38 -12.29 -16.22 9.34
C ALA A 38 -12.21 -17.73 9.62
N LYS A 39 -11.92 -18.51 8.57
CA LYS A 39 -11.57 -19.92 8.71
C LYS A 39 -10.04 -20.05 8.77
N GLY A 40 -9.57 -20.94 9.65
CA GLY A 40 -8.15 -21.29 9.75
C GLY A 40 -7.26 -20.27 10.47
N PHE A 41 -7.83 -19.15 10.92
CA PHE A 41 -7.10 -18.16 11.71
C PHE A 41 -8.06 -17.48 12.71
N PRO A 42 -7.64 -17.22 13.97
CA PRO A 42 -8.56 -16.80 15.04
C PRO A 42 -8.89 -15.30 14.98
N ILE A 43 -9.36 -14.81 13.82
CA ILE A 43 -9.82 -13.43 13.65
C ILE A 43 -11.27 -13.35 13.18
N GLU A 44 -11.90 -12.22 13.45
CA GLU A 44 -13.14 -11.78 12.84
C GLU A 44 -12.93 -10.42 12.17
N VAL A 45 -13.53 -10.25 11.00
CA VAL A 45 -13.39 -9.03 10.18
C VAL A 45 -14.66 -8.22 10.27
N LEU A 46 -14.52 -6.97 10.73
CA LEU A 46 -15.58 -5.97 10.84
C LEU A 46 -15.47 -4.98 9.68
N PHE A 47 -16.53 -4.90 8.85
CA PHE A 47 -16.56 -4.01 7.69
C PHE A 47 -17.19 -2.67 8.07
N LEU A 48 -16.42 -1.60 7.94
CA LEU A 48 -16.81 -0.24 8.31
C LEU A 48 -16.60 0.73 7.12
N ARG A 49 -17.01 1.98 7.32
CA ARG A 49 -16.51 3.08 6.51
C ARG A 49 -15.07 3.38 6.93
N ASP A 50 -14.25 3.87 6.01
CA ASP A 50 -12.84 4.21 6.27
C ASP A 50 -12.68 5.24 7.40
N ASP A 51 -13.52 6.26 7.41
CA ASP A 51 -13.51 7.32 8.41
C ASP A 51 -13.94 6.87 9.83
N ASP A 52 -14.60 5.70 9.96
CA ASP A 52 -15.01 5.11 11.24
C ASP A 52 -13.95 4.18 11.85
N ILE A 53 -12.98 3.68 11.05
CA ILE A 53 -12.01 2.67 11.49
C ILE A 53 -11.11 3.18 12.62
N PRO A 54 -10.47 4.38 12.53
CA PRO A 54 -9.56 4.83 13.57
C PRO A 54 -10.23 4.94 14.94
N GLN A 55 -11.42 5.52 14.99
CA GLN A 55 -12.17 5.68 16.24
C GLN A 55 -12.67 4.35 16.78
N SER A 56 -13.07 3.41 15.91
CA SER A 56 -13.50 2.06 16.32
C SER A 56 -12.36 1.28 16.97
N VAL A 57 -11.14 1.45 16.49
CA VAL A 57 -9.94 0.84 17.08
C VAL A 57 -9.59 1.53 18.40
N ALA A 58 -9.56 2.86 18.44
CA ALA A 58 -9.27 3.60 19.66
C ALA A 58 -10.23 3.26 20.82
N ASN A 59 -11.51 3.09 20.49
CA ASN A 59 -12.56 2.75 21.49
C ASN A 59 -12.66 1.23 21.81
N GLY A 60 -11.80 0.38 21.25
CA GLY A 60 -11.81 -1.07 21.49
C GLY A 60 -13.01 -1.82 20.88
N VAL A 61 -13.78 -1.20 19.97
CA VAL A 61 -14.81 -1.89 19.17
C VAL A 61 -14.14 -2.89 18.22
N ALA A 62 -13.01 -2.52 17.66
CA ALA A 62 -12.08 -3.42 17.00
C ALA A 62 -10.73 -3.41 17.74
N ASP A 63 -10.02 -4.53 17.68
CA ASP A 63 -8.71 -4.68 18.31
C ASP A 63 -7.61 -4.04 17.45
N ILE A 64 -7.76 -4.22 16.13
CA ILE A 64 -6.86 -3.68 15.11
C ILE A 64 -7.68 -3.16 13.92
N GLY A 65 -7.04 -2.38 13.06
CA GLY A 65 -7.67 -1.87 11.85
C GLY A 65 -6.70 -1.70 10.70
N ILE A 66 -7.18 -1.84 9.48
CA ILE A 66 -6.46 -1.43 8.26
C ILE A 66 -7.16 -0.20 7.70
N VAL A 67 -6.42 0.90 7.62
CA VAL A 67 -6.94 2.23 7.27
C VAL A 67 -5.93 3.01 6.45
N GLY A 68 -6.37 3.97 5.63
CA GLY A 68 -5.48 4.91 4.96
C GLY A 68 -4.81 5.86 5.96
N GLU A 69 -3.53 6.16 5.76
CA GLU A 69 -2.79 7.10 6.62
C GLU A 69 -3.46 8.48 6.68
N ASN A 70 -4.09 8.91 5.59
CA ASN A 70 -4.90 10.14 5.55
C ASN A 70 -6.03 10.13 6.59
N GLU A 71 -6.81 9.04 6.68
CA GLU A 71 -7.90 8.94 7.66
C GLU A 71 -7.37 8.83 9.09
N TYR A 72 -6.27 8.07 9.28
CA TYR A 72 -5.63 7.95 10.58
C TYR A 72 -5.18 9.30 11.13
N ILE A 73 -4.54 10.14 10.29
CA ILE A 73 -4.08 11.47 10.68
C ILE A 73 -5.25 12.44 10.84
N GLU A 74 -6.18 12.46 9.88
CA GLU A 74 -7.34 13.36 9.91
C GLU A 74 -8.19 13.19 11.15
N LYS A 75 -8.40 11.93 11.58
CA LYS A 75 -9.22 11.64 12.76
C LYS A 75 -8.50 11.85 14.09
N GLY A 76 -7.14 11.83 14.09
CA GLY A 76 -6.35 12.01 15.30
C GLY A 76 -6.72 11.02 16.43
N ALA A 77 -7.21 9.83 16.07
CA ALA A 77 -7.66 8.84 17.04
C ALA A 77 -6.48 8.23 17.82
N GLU A 78 -6.68 7.95 19.10
CA GLU A 78 -5.68 7.34 19.99
C GLU A 78 -5.52 5.83 19.72
N ALA A 79 -5.00 5.50 18.55
CA ALA A 79 -4.64 4.13 18.15
C ALA A 79 -3.14 4.06 17.85
N LEU A 80 -2.52 2.91 18.11
CA LEU A 80 -1.11 2.69 17.86
C LEU A 80 -0.87 2.37 16.39
N LEU A 81 0.04 3.08 15.73
CA LEU A 81 0.56 2.68 14.43
C LEU A 81 1.47 1.46 14.62
N ILE A 82 1.07 0.32 14.06
CA ILE A 82 1.83 -0.94 14.14
C ILE A 82 2.73 -1.09 12.93
N LYS A 83 2.16 -0.93 11.70
CA LYS A 83 2.91 -1.19 10.48
C LYS A 83 2.35 -0.42 9.28
N ARG A 84 3.25 0.00 8.39
CA ARG A 84 2.94 0.45 7.03
C ARG A 84 2.82 -0.76 6.12
N LEU A 85 1.72 -0.86 5.38
CA LEU A 85 1.41 -2.06 4.59
C LEU A 85 1.87 -1.98 3.13
N GLY A 86 2.29 -0.80 2.65
CA GLY A 86 2.92 -0.63 1.35
C GLY A 86 1.97 -0.61 0.14
N PHE A 87 0.67 -0.75 0.33
CA PHE A 87 -0.35 -0.73 -0.72
C PHE A 87 -1.36 0.43 -0.56
N SER A 88 -2.30 0.57 -1.46
CA SER A 88 -3.26 1.68 -1.54
C SER A 88 -2.61 3.07 -1.52
N LYS A 89 -1.42 3.17 -2.12
CA LYS A 89 -0.67 4.42 -2.16
C LYS A 89 -1.43 5.51 -2.91
N CYS A 90 -1.48 6.66 -2.30
CA CYS A 90 -2.06 7.88 -2.85
C CYS A 90 -1.35 9.11 -2.25
N ARG A 91 -1.78 10.29 -2.65
CA ARG A 91 -1.31 11.54 -2.05
C ARG A 91 -2.48 12.48 -1.81
N LEU A 92 -2.35 13.34 -0.81
CA LEU A 92 -3.27 14.44 -0.60
C LEU A 92 -2.63 15.69 -1.19
N SER A 93 -3.37 16.36 -2.06
CA SER A 93 -2.83 17.45 -2.86
C SER A 93 -3.80 18.62 -2.95
N LEU A 94 -3.23 19.82 -3.03
CA LEU A 94 -3.94 21.02 -3.44
C LEU A 94 -4.04 21.07 -4.96
N ALA A 95 -5.24 21.35 -5.45
CA ALA A 95 -5.51 21.52 -6.87
C ALA A 95 -6.37 22.77 -7.11
N ILE A 96 -6.11 23.43 -8.23
CA ILE A 96 -6.77 24.67 -8.65
C ILE A 96 -7.34 24.52 -10.07
N PRO A 97 -8.25 25.38 -10.52
CA PRO A 97 -8.69 25.41 -11.90
C PRO A 97 -7.51 25.52 -12.87
N LYS A 98 -7.60 24.78 -13.99
CA LYS A 98 -6.48 24.64 -14.94
C LYS A 98 -6.01 25.97 -15.51
N ASP A 99 -6.95 26.90 -15.69
CA ASP A 99 -6.71 28.21 -16.32
C ASP A 99 -6.12 29.25 -15.34
N GLU A 100 -6.11 28.96 -14.03
CA GLU A 100 -5.50 29.82 -13.01
C GLU A 100 -3.97 29.76 -13.07
N GLU A 101 -3.30 30.89 -12.87
CA GLU A 101 -1.82 30.95 -12.79
C GLU A 101 -1.38 30.69 -11.34
N TYR A 102 -0.63 29.60 -11.11
CA TYR A 102 -0.07 29.28 -9.80
C TYR A 102 1.38 29.76 -9.70
N LYS A 103 1.64 30.67 -8.74
CA LYS A 103 2.99 31.25 -8.47
C LYS A 103 3.57 30.83 -7.11
N GLY A 104 2.89 29.96 -6.39
CA GLY A 104 3.30 29.48 -5.08
C GLY A 104 2.15 29.42 -4.09
N ILE A 105 2.45 28.95 -2.89
CA ILE A 105 1.44 28.65 -1.85
C ILE A 105 0.64 29.89 -1.41
N GLU A 106 1.21 31.10 -1.56
CA GLU A 106 0.56 32.38 -1.25
C GLU A 106 -0.70 32.63 -2.10
N TRP A 107 -0.84 31.92 -3.24
CA TRP A 107 -2.03 31.97 -4.09
C TRP A 107 -3.31 31.68 -3.31
N PHE A 108 -3.21 30.84 -2.27
CA PHE A 108 -4.35 30.43 -1.47
C PHE A 108 -4.78 31.48 -0.40
N ASN A 109 -4.01 32.57 -0.19
CA ASN A 109 -4.42 33.59 0.76
C ASN A 109 -5.75 34.25 0.38
N GLY A 110 -6.72 34.21 1.30
CA GLY A 110 -8.07 34.75 1.10
C GLY A 110 -8.96 33.92 0.16
N LYS A 111 -8.51 32.73 -0.23
CA LYS A 111 -9.26 31.79 -1.06
C LYS A 111 -10.06 30.79 -0.22
N THR A 112 -11.10 30.24 -0.80
CA THR A 112 -11.87 29.13 -0.22
C THR A 112 -11.40 27.81 -0.80
N ILE A 113 -11.07 26.83 0.06
CA ILE A 113 -10.61 25.51 -0.34
C ILE A 113 -11.64 24.45 0.12
N ALA A 114 -12.22 23.70 -0.82
CA ALA A 114 -13.08 22.59 -0.51
C ALA A 114 -12.25 21.34 -0.16
N THR A 115 -12.66 20.61 0.90
CA THR A 115 -11.92 19.44 1.35
C THR A 115 -12.76 18.49 2.19
N SER A 116 -12.41 17.19 2.16
CA SER A 116 -12.85 16.18 3.14
C SER A 116 -11.83 15.97 4.28
N TYR A 117 -10.67 16.68 4.23
CA TYR A 117 -9.55 16.52 5.15
C TYR A 117 -9.15 17.87 5.79
N PRO A 118 -10.08 18.49 6.57
CA PRO A 118 -9.86 19.83 7.12
C PRO A 118 -8.70 19.90 8.14
N GLU A 119 -8.46 18.87 8.94
CA GLU A 119 -7.43 18.95 9.98
C GLU A 119 -6.02 18.87 9.38
N ILE A 120 -5.80 17.96 8.42
CA ILE A 120 -4.54 17.88 7.68
C ILE A 120 -4.27 19.21 6.95
N LEU A 121 -5.27 19.76 6.29
CA LEU A 121 -5.13 21.00 5.54
C LEU A 121 -4.87 22.20 6.46
N LYS A 122 -5.56 22.32 7.59
CA LYS A 122 -5.31 23.39 8.59
C LYS A 122 -3.85 23.39 9.07
N ASP A 123 -3.35 22.20 9.41
CA ASP A 123 -1.99 22.05 9.88
C ASP A 123 -0.96 22.47 8.81
N TYR A 124 -1.19 22.05 7.55
CA TYR A 124 -0.34 22.44 6.44
C TYR A 124 -0.34 23.95 6.19
N LEU A 125 -1.52 24.56 6.09
CA LEU A 125 -1.66 26.01 5.87
C LEU A 125 -1.02 26.81 7.02
N ARG A 126 -1.18 26.36 8.27
CA ARG A 126 -0.52 26.96 9.43
C ARG A 126 1.01 26.94 9.32
N GLN A 127 1.59 25.80 8.93
CA GLN A 127 3.04 25.67 8.71
C GLN A 127 3.53 26.57 7.60
N LYS A 128 2.72 26.77 6.56
CA LYS A 128 3.04 27.65 5.42
C LYS A 128 2.70 29.12 5.65
N GLN A 129 2.09 29.47 6.80
CA GLN A 129 1.62 30.81 7.14
C GLN A 129 0.60 31.38 6.14
N VAL A 130 -0.21 30.53 5.52
CA VAL A 130 -1.26 30.87 4.57
C VAL A 130 -2.61 30.93 5.29
N LYS A 131 -3.40 31.95 4.97
CA LYS A 131 -4.77 32.15 5.49
C LYS A 131 -5.79 31.89 4.39
N ALA A 132 -6.43 30.72 4.43
CA ALA A 132 -7.53 30.35 3.54
C ALA A 132 -8.77 29.96 4.34
N GLU A 133 -9.92 30.07 3.70
CA GLU A 133 -11.19 29.58 4.25
C GLU A 133 -11.39 28.10 3.83
N LEU A 134 -11.84 27.24 4.75
CA LEU A 134 -12.07 25.85 4.46
C LEU A 134 -13.57 25.56 4.32
N HIS A 135 -13.94 24.98 3.20
CA HIS A 135 -15.29 24.48 2.96
C HIS A 135 -15.29 22.95 3.05
N VAL A 136 -15.78 22.44 4.19
CA VAL A 136 -15.76 20.99 4.48
C VAL A 136 -16.92 20.30 3.80
N ILE A 137 -16.64 19.32 2.95
CA ILE A 137 -17.63 18.51 2.25
C ILE A 137 -17.25 17.02 2.27
N SER A 138 -18.28 16.16 2.28
CA SER A 138 -18.09 14.70 2.34
C SER A 138 -18.18 14.08 0.94
N GLY A 139 -17.07 14.05 0.20
CA GLY A 139 -16.99 13.47 -1.14
C GLY A 139 -17.36 14.44 -2.27
N SER A 140 -17.03 14.07 -3.51
CA SER A 140 -17.20 14.88 -4.70
C SER A 140 -16.57 16.28 -4.60
N VAL A 141 -15.42 16.36 -3.92
CA VAL A 141 -14.69 17.61 -3.66
C VAL A 141 -14.27 18.27 -4.96
N GLU A 142 -13.93 17.46 -5.97
CA GLU A 142 -13.43 17.88 -7.28
C GLU A 142 -14.40 18.73 -8.11
N ILE A 143 -15.71 18.70 -7.80
CA ILE A 143 -16.69 19.52 -8.52
C ILE A 143 -16.81 20.94 -7.96
N ALA A 144 -16.32 21.17 -6.74
CA ALA A 144 -16.57 22.42 -5.99
C ALA A 144 -16.13 23.69 -6.74
N PRO A 145 -14.95 23.76 -7.40
CA PRO A 145 -14.58 24.94 -8.16
C PRO A 145 -15.45 25.17 -9.39
N GLY A 146 -15.82 24.11 -10.10
CA GLY A 146 -16.65 24.19 -11.30
C GLY A 146 -18.04 24.75 -11.06
N ILE A 147 -18.59 24.59 -9.85
CA ILE A 147 -19.91 25.11 -9.46
C ILE A 147 -19.83 26.40 -8.61
N GLY A 148 -18.63 26.98 -8.44
CA GLY A 148 -18.44 28.21 -7.69
C GLY A 148 -18.55 28.08 -6.18
N LEU A 149 -18.39 26.89 -5.63
CA LEU A 149 -18.46 26.61 -4.19
C LEU A 149 -17.13 26.88 -3.47
N ALA A 150 -16.01 26.76 -4.19
CA ALA A 150 -14.67 27.04 -3.70
C ALA A 150 -13.77 27.49 -4.85
N ASP A 151 -12.63 28.13 -4.52
CA ASP A 151 -11.61 28.52 -5.49
C ASP A 151 -10.66 27.37 -5.82
N ALA A 152 -10.51 26.44 -4.88
CA ALA A 152 -9.56 25.33 -4.96
C ALA A 152 -10.09 24.12 -4.20
N ILE A 153 -9.38 23.01 -4.34
CA ILE A 153 -9.64 21.79 -3.57
C ILE A 153 -8.38 21.27 -2.88
N PHE A 154 -8.60 20.53 -1.79
CA PHE A 154 -7.62 19.65 -1.17
C PHE A 154 -8.24 18.26 -1.01
N ASP A 155 -7.72 17.28 -1.73
CA ASP A 155 -8.30 15.93 -1.75
C ASP A 155 -7.26 14.86 -2.11
N ILE A 156 -7.70 13.59 -2.02
CA ILE A 156 -6.91 12.43 -2.43
C ILE A 156 -6.71 12.43 -3.95
N VAL A 157 -5.46 12.29 -4.35
CA VAL A 157 -5.05 12.09 -5.73
C VAL A 157 -4.31 10.77 -5.86
N SER A 158 -4.84 9.88 -6.70
CA SER A 158 -4.19 8.62 -7.07
C SER A 158 -3.50 8.76 -8.42
N SER A 159 -4.26 8.64 -9.51
CA SER A 159 -3.76 8.84 -10.88
C SER A 159 -3.86 10.30 -11.38
N GLY A 160 -4.69 11.11 -10.74
CA GLY A 160 -5.00 12.48 -11.18
C GLY A 160 -6.07 12.58 -12.29
N SER A 161 -6.62 11.47 -12.77
CA SER A 161 -7.63 11.46 -13.84
C SER A 161 -8.88 12.24 -13.47
N THR A 162 -9.35 12.16 -12.22
CA THR A 162 -10.50 12.89 -11.71
C THR A 162 -10.27 14.41 -11.74
N LEU A 163 -9.05 14.87 -11.41
CA LEU A 163 -8.70 16.29 -11.49
C LEU A 163 -8.80 16.79 -12.95
N VAL A 164 -8.20 16.05 -13.88
CA VAL A 164 -8.21 16.41 -15.31
C VAL A 164 -9.64 16.47 -15.85
N SER A 165 -10.49 15.50 -15.49
CA SER A 165 -11.90 15.45 -15.91
C SER A 165 -12.71 16.65 -15.40
N ASN A 166 -12.33 17.23 -14.27
CA ASN A 166 -12.98 18.40 -13.68
C ASN A 166 -12.23 19.72 -13.95
N GLN A 167 -11.36 19.75 -14.97
CA GLN A 167 -10.57 20.93 -15.38
C GLN A 167 -9.73 21.50 -14.24
N LEU A 168 -9.18 20.64 -13.38
CA LEU A 168 -8.27 20.98 -12.30
C LEU A 168 -6.85 20.55 -12.63
N LYS A 169 -5.88 21.25 -12.03
CA LYS A 169 -4.47 20.85 -12.01
C LYS A 169 -3.96 20.79 -10.58
N GLU A 170 -3.22 19.73 -10.29
CA GLU A 170 -2.48 19.57 -9.05
C GLU A 170 -1.35 20.60 -8.99
N VAL A 171 -1.20 21.28 -7.88
CA VAL A 171 -0.19 22.35 -7.71
C VAL A 171 0.74 22.12 -6.54
N ASP A 172 0.30 21.41 -5.51
CA ASP A 172 1.14 21.11 -4.35
C ASP A 172 0.74 19.78 -3.71
N VAL A 173 1.73 18.94 -3.40
CA VAL A 173 1.54 17.66 -2.70
C VAL A 173 1.81 17.89 -1.22
N VAL A 174 0.78 17.74 -0.40
CA VAL A 174 0.84 17.98 1.04
C VAL A 174 1.38 16.78 1.78
N MET A 175 0.88 15.57 1.44
CA MET A 175 1.37 14.33 2.04
C MET A 175 1.20 13.13 1.11
N GLN A 176 2.05 12.13 1.30
CA GLN A 176 1.85 10.78 0.77
C GLN A 176 1.07 9.97 1.77
N SER A 177 0.25 9.04 1.29
CA SER A 177 -0.55 8.16 2.12
C SER A 177 -0.52 6.73 1.59
N GLU A 178 -0.55 5.77 2.49
CA GLU A 178 -0.65 4.34 2.21
C GLU A 178 -1.52 3.65 3.26
N ALA A 179 -1.79 2.36 3.07
CA ALA A 179 -2.49 1.56 4.06
C ALA A 179 -1.64 1.36 5.31
N LEU A 180 -2.25 1.57 6.48
CA LEU A 180 -1.66 1.34 7.80
C LEU A 180 -2.39 0.21 8.52
N LEU A 181 -1.64 -0.60 9.27
CA LEU A 181 -2.14 -1.45 10.33
C LEU A 181 -2.04 -0.67 11.64
N ILE A 182 -3.19 -0.44 12.28
CA ILE A 182 -3.29 0.24 13.58
C ILE A 182 -3.86 -0.71 14.63
N ALA A 183 -3.57 -0.47 15.90
CA ALA A 183 -4.06 -1.30 17.01
C ALA A 183 -4.56 -0.45 18.18
N ASN A 184 -5.49 -1.02 18.93
CA ASN A 184 -5.86 -0.51 20.25
C ASN A 184 -4.66 -0.67 21.22
N SER A 185 -4.45 0.32 22.09
CA SER A 185 -3.34 0.32 23.06
C SER A 185 -3.49 -0.74 24.16
N GLU A 186 -4.70 -1.25 24.39
CA GLU A 186 -5.05 -2.15 25.49
C GLU A 186 -5.30 -3.60 25.06
N LEU A 187 -4.50 -4.10 24.10
CA LEU A 187 -4.61 -5.50 23.67
C LEU A 187 -4.15 -6.46 24.78
N THR A 188 -4.94 -7.50 25.02
CA THR A 188 -4.52 -8.62 25.90
C THR A 188 -3.37 -9.40 25.27
N ASP A 189 -2.56 -10.10 26.09
CA ASP A 189 -1.42 -10.85 25.57
C ASP A 189 -1.81 -11.92 24.56
N SER A 190 -2.93 -12.62 24.77
CA SER A 190 -3.44 -13.58 23.79
C SER A 190 -3.86 -12.94 22.45
N LYS A 191 -4.26 -11.67 22.42
CA LYS A 191 -4.54 -10.93 21.18
C LYS A 191 -3.27 -10.42 20.53
N LYS A 192 -2.26 -10.06 21.33
CA LYS A 192 -0.94 -9.70 20.80
C LYS A 192 -0.27 -10.86 20.09
N GLU A 193 -0.34 -12.07 20.63
CA GLU A 193 0.16 -13.27 19.96
C GLU A 193 -0.49 -13.51 18.60
N ILE A 194 -1.81 -13.30 18.48
CA ILE A 194 -2.52 -13.41 17.19
C ILE A 194 -2.09 -12.30 16.23
N LEU A 195 -1.89 -11.07 16.75
CA LEU A 195 -1.41 -9.93 15.95
C LEU A 195 0.00 -10.19 15.43
N ASP A 196 0.90 -10.68 16.27
CA ASP A 196 2.29 -11.00 15.89
C ASP A 196 2.34 -12.07 14.77
N GLU A 197 1.53 -13.12 14.89
CA GLU A 197 1.38 -14.13 13.84
C GLU A 197 0.82 -13.53 12.53
N LEU A 198 -0.14 -12.59 12.62
CA LEU A 198 -0.69 -11.89 11.46
C LEU A 198 0.38 -11.02 10.79
N ILE A 199 1.14 -10.29 11.56
CA ILE A 199 2.24 -9.44 11.08
C ILE A 199 3.29 -10.30 10.37
N PHE A 200 3.69 -11.41 10.97
CA PHE A 200 4.62 -12.36 10.37
C PHE A 200 4.16 -12.84 8.98
N ARG A 201 2.88 -13.17 8.85
CA ARG A 201 2.31 -13.57 7.55
C ARG A 201 2.32 -12.45 6.52
N PHE A 202 1.97 -11.24 6.92
CA PHE A 202 2.03 -10.06 6.06
C PHE A 202 3.47 -9.77 5.60
N GLU A 203 4.44 -9.89 6.51
CA GLU A 203 5.86 -9.71 6.19
C GLU A 203 6.38 -10.74 5.20
N ALA A 204 5.96 -11.99 5.33
CA ALA A 204 6.33 -13.04 4.39
C ALA A 204 5.82 -12.76 2.97
N ILE A 205 4.61 -12.20 2.83
CA ILE A 205 4.02 -11.78 1.56
C ILE A 205 4.77 -10.56 1.00
N GLN A 206 4.91 -9.49 1.80
CA GLN A 206 5.59 -8.27 1.39
C GLN A 206 7.06 -8.52 0.99
N THR A 207 7.73 -9.44 1.69
CA THR A 207 9.11 -9.82 1.40
C THR A 207 9.25 -10.53 0.05
N ALA A 208 8.22 -11.26 -0.37
CA ALA A 208 8.17 -11.94 -1.68
C ALA A 208 7.78 -10.99 -2.83
N GLU A 209 7.13 -9.87 -2.52
CA GLU A 209 6.63 -8.94 -3.54
C GLU A 209 7.76 -8.44 -4.44
N GLY A 210 7.50 -8.45 -5.75
CA GLY A 210 8.45 -8.02 -6.77
C GLY A 210 9.71 -8.90 -6.89
N LYS A 211 9.68 -10.11 -6.31
CA LYS A 211 10.77 -11.10 -6.43
C LYS A 211 10.31 -12.32 -7.20
N LYS A 212 11.26 -12.93 -7.91
CA LYS A 212 11.06 -14.16 -8.69
C LYS A 212 12.15 -15.17 -8.35
N TYR A 213 11.77 -16.42 -8.31
CA TYR A 213 12.70 -17.52 -8.26
C TYR A 213 13.07 -17.91 -9.69
N VAL A 214 14.36 -17.84 -10.00
CA VAL A 214 14.89 -18.19 -11.32
C VAL A 214 15.66 -19.49 -11.22
N LEU A 215 15.34 -20.42 -12.09
CA LEU A 215 16.09 -21.65 -12.32
C LEU A 215 16.55 -21.64 -13.77
N LEU A 216 17.81 -21.99 -14.02
CA LEU A 216 18.39 -22.09 -15.36
C LEU A 216 19.47 -23.17 -15.40
N ASN A 217 19.76 -23.66 -16.61
CA ASN A 217 20.91 -24.51 -16.88
C ASN A 217 21.99 -23.71 -17.58
N ALA A 218 23.25 -23.98 -17.27
CA ALA A 218 24.39 -23.26 -17.89
C ALA A 218 25.65 -24.13 -17.96
N PRO A 219 26.57 -23.80 -18.89
CA PRO A 219 27.89 -24.43 -18.92
C PRO A 219 28.66 -24.12 -17.62
N GLU A 220 29.24 -25.15 -17.01
CA GLU A 220 30.00 -25.05 -15.75
C GLU A 220 31.18 -24.07 -15.86
N ASN A 221 31.83 -23.99 -17.01
CA ASN A 221 32.94 -23.06 -17.24
C ASN A 221 32.52 -21.59 -17.27
N LYS A 222 31.19 -21.27 -17.33
CA LYS A 222 30.62 -19.94 -17.25
C LYS A 222 30.01 -19.60 -15.87
N LEU A 223 30.11 -20.53 -14.92
CA LEU A 223 29.47 -20.39 -13.61
C LEU A 223 29.87 -19.11 -12.88
N LYS A 224 31.15 -18.73 -12.88
CA LYS A 224 31.63 -17.52 -12.18
C LYS A 224 30.98 -16.24 -12.75
N GLU A 225 30.99 -16.12 -14.10
CA GLU A 225 30.39 -14.97 -14.78
C GLU A 225 28.87 -14.88 -14.54
N ILE A 226 28.20 -16.03 -14.47
CA ILE A 226 26.78 -16.12 -14.21
C ILE A 226 26.43 -15.75 -12.76
N ILE A 227 27.25 -16.19 -11.79
CA ILE A 227 27.06 -15.84 -10.36
C ILE A 227 27.20 -14.33 -10.13
N GLU A 228 28.10 -13.65 -10.85
CA GLU A 228 28.23 -12.18 -10.77
C GLU A 228 26.97 -11.44 -11.25
N ILE A 229 26.25 -12.03 -12.21
CA ILE A 229 24.98 -11.48 -12.74
C ILE A 229 23.79 -11.86 -11.84
N LEU A 230 23.86 -13.04 -11.21
CA LEU A 230 22.81 -13.59 -10.34
C LEU A 230 23.32 -13.75 -8.89
N PRO A 231 23.59 -12.67 -8.17
CA PRO A 231 24.19 -12.78 -6.82
C PRO A 231 23.29 -13.49 -5.81
N GLY A 232 21.98 -13.56 -6.07
CA GLY A 232 21.02 -14.14 -5.14
C GLY A 232 20.94 -13.39 -3.81
N MET A 233 20.32 -14.01 -2.79
CA MET A 233 20.18 -13.43 -1.44
C MET A 233 21.47 -13.57 -0.60
N LYS A 234 22.15 -14.71 -0.69
CA LYS A 234 23.49 -14.96 -0.14
C LYS A 234 24.40 -15.45 -1.25
N SER A 235 23.95 -16.46 -1.98
CA SER A 235 24.64 -17.11 -3.09
C SER A 235 23.60 -17.90 -3.88
N PRO A 236 23.74 -18.05 -5.20
CA PRO A 236 22.94 -19.01 -5.97
C PRO A 236 23.18 -20.44 -5.48
N THR A 237 22.15 -21.27 -5.59
CA THR A 237 22.32 -22.71 -5.45
C THR A 237 22.78 -23.29 -6.78
N VAL A 238 23.82 -24.13 -6.77
CA VAL A 238 24.37 -24.76 -7.96
C VAL A 238 24.33 -26.28 -7.81
N THR A 239 23.77 -26.97 -8.80
CA THR A 239 23.65 -28.43 -8.82
C THR A 239 24.17 -28.97 -10.15
N PRO A 240 25.10 -29.92 -10.18
CA PRO A 240 25.52 -30.58 -11.41
C PRO A 240 24.35 -31.25 -12.14
N LEU A 241 24.31 -31.15 -13.45
CA LEU A 241 23.36 -31.90 -14.28
C LEU A 241 23.92 -33.32 -14.60
N ALA A 242 23.06 -34.17 -15.13
CA ALA A 242 23.45 -35.47 -15.63
C ALA A 242 24.37 -35.37 -16.86
N GLU A 243 24.27 -34.27 -17.59
CA GLU A 243 25.17 -33.94 -18.70
C GLU A 243 26.45 -33.32 -18.14
N GLU A 244 27.59 -33.92 -18.46
CA GLU A 244 28.91 -33.49 -17.99
C GLU A 244 29.23 -32.07 -18.48
N GLY A 245 29.77 -31.22 -17.60
CA GLY A 245 30.10 -29.83 -17.91
C GLY A 245 28.90 -28.85 -17.84
N TRP A 246 27.74 -29.32 -17.38
CA TRP A 246 26.54 -28.49 -17.18
C TRP A 246 26.07 -28.45 -15.74
N VAL A 247 25.56 -27.30 -15.33
CA VAL A 247 25.02 -27.07 -13.99
C VAL A 247 23.64 -26.42 -14.06
N SER A 248 22.78 -26.75 -13.09
CA SER A 248 21.58 -26.02 -12.81
C SER A 248 21.85 -24.96 -11.75
N ILE A 249 21.43 -23.73 -12.01
CA ILE A 249 21.62 -22.58 -11.13
C ILE A 249 20.26 -22.05 -10.69
N GLN A 250 20.11 -21.82 -9.40
CA GLN A 250 18.86 -21.35 -8.78
C GLN A 250 19.14 -20.10 -7.97
N SER A 251 18.31 -19.06 -8.14
CA SER A 251 18.49 -17.78 -7.47
C SER A 251 17.17 -17.03 -7.30
N VAL A 252 17.14 -16.07 -6.39
CA VAL A 252 16.06 -15.10 -6.25
C VAL A 252 16.51 -13.77 -6.81
N ILE A 253 15.72 -13.18 -7.70
CA ILE A 253 16.00 -11.88 -8.32
C ILE A 253 14.82 -10.92 -8.15
N ALA A 254 15.10 -9.62 -8.19
CA ALA A 254 14.05 -8.61 -8.31
C ALA A 254 13.49 -8.61 -9.75
N GLU A 255 12.17 -8.68 -9.89
CA GLU A 255 11.48 -8.73 -11.18
C GLU A 255 11.86 -7.55 -12.11
N LYS A 256 12.04 -6.36 -11.54
CA LYS A 256 12.41 -5.15 -12.28
C LYS A 256 13.74 -5.27 -13.05
N HIS A 257 14.65 -6.15 -12.61
CA HIS A 257 15.93 -6.39 -13.25
C HIS A 257 15.94 -7.61 -14.16
N PHE A 258 14.84 -8.34 -14.22
CA PHE A 258 14.76 -9.59 -14.96
C PHE A 258 15.19 -9.45 -16.44
N TRP A 259 14.58 -8.48 -17.14
CA TRP A 259 14.85 -8.29 -18.58
C TRP A 259 16.27 -7.81 -18.88
N GLU A 260 16.88 -7.05 -17.96
CA GLU A 260 18.29 -6.62 -18.11
C GLU A 260 19.26 -7.78 -17.94
N ILE A 261 18.93 -8.72 -17.05
CA ILE A 261 19.77 -9.87 -16.68
C ILE A 261 19.65 -10.98 -17.72
N ILE A 262 18.45 -11.26 -18.22
CA ILE A 262 18.18 -12.43 -19.07
C ILE A 262 18.99 -12.45 -20.37
N GLY A 263 19.18 -11.29 -20.99
CA GLY A 263 19.98 -11.16 -22.20
C GLY A 263 21.43 -11.51 -21.97
N LYS A 264 22.00 -11.10 -20.83
CA LYS A 264 23.37 -11.41 -20.42
C LYS A 264 23.56 -12.90 -20.14
N LEU A 265 22.59 -13.51 -19.44
CA LEU A 265 22.59 -14.94 -19.13
C LEU A 265 22.56 -15.78 -20.40
N LYS A 266 21.71 -15.44 -21.37
CA LYS A 266 21.65 -16.12 -22.67
C LYS A 266 22.97 -16.00 -23.45
N ALA A 267 23.63 -14.84 -23.42
CA ALA A 267 24.92 -14.63 -24.06
C ALA A 267 26.04 -15.50 -23.44
N LEU A 268 25.91 -15.87 -22.16
CA LEU A 268 26.82 -16.80 -21.48
C LEU A 268 26.44 -18.28 -21.67
N GLY A 269 25.44 -18.56 -22.51
CA GLY A 269 25.03 -19.93 -22.83
C GLY A 269 24.00 -20.51 -21.87
N ALA A 270 23.37 -19.66 -21.02
CA ALA A 270 22.30 -20.13 -20.18
C ALA A 270 21.04 -20.48 -21.00
N GLU A 271 20.43 -21.62 -20.66
CA GLU A 271 19.24 -22.14 -21.31
C GLU A 271 18.25 -22.75 -20.32
N GLY A 272 17.07 -23.17 -20.77
CA GLY A 272 16.05 -23.75 -19.89
C GLY A 272 15.63 -22.82 -18.76
N ILE A 273 15.60 -21.51 -19.00
CA ILE A 273 15.38 -20.50 -17.97
C ILE A 273 13.92 -20.48 -17.57
N LEU A 274 13.64 -20.82 -16.32
CA LEU A 274 12.31 -20.77 -15.69
C LEU A 274 12.24 -19.62 -14.71
N VAL A 275 11.10 -18.92 -14.72
CA VAL A 275 10.82 -17.79 -13.81
C VAL A 275 9.54 -18.10 -13.05
N ILE A 276 9.68 -18.33 -11.76
CA ILE A 276 8.60 -18.82 -10.90
C ILE A 276 8.20 -17.71 -9.92
N PRO A 277 6.91 -17.37 -9.79
CA PRO A 277 6.43 -16.47 -8.77
C PRO A 277 6.75 -17.00 -7.36
N ILE A 278 7.13 -16.10 -6.47
CA ILE A 278 7.29 -16.41 -5.04
C ILE A 278 6.07 -15.84 -4.32
N GLU A 279 5.28 -16.69 -3.70
CA GLU A 279 4.10 -16.27 -2.95
C GLU A 279 4.45 -15.73 -1.57
N LYS A 280 5.41 -16.35 -0.91
CA LYS A 280 5.84 -16.01 0.46
C LYS A 280 7.34 -16.19 0.58
N MET A 281 7.99 -15.30 1.33
CA MET A 281 9.42 -15.38 1.59
C MET A 281 9.73 -14.92 3.02
N ILE A 282 10.45 -15.75 3.75
CA ILE A 282 10.93 -15.47 5.10
C ILE A 282 12.44 -15.31 5.03
N LEU A 283 12.97 -14.22 5.61
CA LEU A 283 14.40 -13.90 5.66
C LEU A 283 15.04 -14.36 6.97
#